data_f83f876b3015174f35f749a8a68dc780
#
_entry.id   f83f876b3015174f35f749a8a68dc780
#
_cell.length_a   1.000
_cell.length_b   1.000
_cell.length_c   1.000
_cell.angle_alpha   90.00
_cell.angle_beta   90.00
_cell.angle_gamma   90.00
#
_symmetry.space_group_name_H-M   'P 1'
#
loop_
_entity.id
_entity.type
_entity.pdbx_description
1 polymer ?
#
loop_
_entity_poly.entity_id
_entity_poly.type
_entity_poly.pdbx_seq_one_letter_code
_entity_poly.pdbx_strand_id
1 'polypeptide(L)' 'MRSSVITILDKDPDYWKFLRERPYWHRILSVDSSKIKEFLEEYKIAQRRFFKLW' A
#
# COMPACT_ATOMS: atom_id res chain seq x y z
N MET A 1 -0.74 -10.00 -8.66
CA MET A 1 -1.79 -9.11 -8.12
C MET A 1 -2.90 -8.93 -9.13
N ARG A 2 -4.09 -8.70 -8.63
CA ARG A 2 -5.23 -8.44 -9.52
C ARG A 2 -5.12 -7.06 -10.14
N SER A 3 -5.70 -6.89 -11.30
CA SER A 3 -5.68 -5.59 -11.98
C SER A 3 -6.37 -4.49 -11.18
N SER A 4 -7.38 -4.83 -10.40
CA SER A 4 -8.02 -3.83 -9.53
C SER A 4 -7.06 -3.28 -8.49
N VAL A 5 -6.21 -4.12 -7.93
CA VAL A 5 -5.17 -3.67 -6.99
C VAL A 5 -4.16 -2.80 -7.70
N ILE A 6 -3.72 -3.22 -8.87
CA ILE A 6 -2.74 -2.45 -9.65
C ILE A 6 -3.32 -1.08 -10.03
N THR A 7 -4.59 -1.02 -10.38
CA THR A 7 -5.26 0.24 -10.69
C THR A 7 -5.24 1.20 -9.50
N ILE A 8 -5.48 0.68 -8.30
CA ILE A 8 -5.43 1.49 -7.09
C ILE A 8 -4.02 2.00 -6.84
N LEU A 9 -3.02 1.15 -7.00
CA LEU A 9 -1.64 1.52 -6.79
C LEU A 9 -1.15 2.54 -7.81
N ASP A 10 -1.64 2.42 -9.05
CA ASP A 10 -1.27 3.35 -10.11
C ASP A 10 -1.80 4.77 -9.91
N LYS A 11 -2.83 4.91 -9.10
CA LYS A 11 -3.40 6.23 -8.81
C LYS A 11 -2.43 7.13 -8.06
N ASP A 12 -1.53 6.55 -7.29
CA ASP A 12 -0.58 7.30 -6.49
C ASP A 12 0.77 6.59 -6.52
N PRO A 13 1.81 7.24 -7.06
CA PRO A 13 3.14 6.63 -7.13
C PRO A 13 3.71 6.30 -5.75
N ASP A 14 3.28 7.00 -4.71
CA ASP A 14 3.75 6.74 -3.36
C ASP A 14 3.31 5.37 -2.86
N TYR A 15 2.21 4.85 -3.36
CA TYR A 15 1.76 3.50 -3.02
C TYR A 15 2.79 2.46 -3.48
N TRP A 16 3.32 2.63 -4.67
CA TRP A 16 4.35 1.73 -5.17
C TRP A 16 5.61 1.81 -4.33
N LYS A 17 5.97 3.01 -3.93
CA LYS A 17 7.14 3.23 -3.08
C LYS A 17 6.96 2.54 -1.72
N PHE A 18 5.80 2.70 -1.13
CA PHE A 18 5.48 2.07 0.14
C PHE A 18 5.50 0.55 0.03
N LEU A 19 4.99 0.04 -1.07
CA LEU A 19 4.99 -1.39 -1.34
C LEU A 19 6.41 -1.95 -1.46
N ARG A 20 7.29 -1.19 -2.07
CA ARG A 20 8.70 -1.59 -2.21
C ARG A 20 9.40 -1.66 -0.87
N GLU A 21 9.09 -0.75 0.00
CA GLU A 21 9.67 -0.74 1.35
C GLU A 21 9.15 -1.91 2.18
N ARG A 22 7.97 -2.41 1.85
CA ARG A 22 7.35 -3.52 2.56
C ARG A 22 7.04 -4.66 1.60
N PRO A 23 8.05 -5.44 1.22
CA PRO A 23 7.88 -6.48 0.21
C PRO A 23 6.87 -7.56 0.60
N TYR A 24 6.65 -7.77 1.89
CA TYR A 24 5.67 -8.75 2.33
C TYR A 24 4.25 -8.39 1.87
N TRP A 25 3.96 -7.12 1.69
CA TRP A 25 2.65 -6.68 1.20
C TRP A 25 2.42 -7.11 -0.24
N HIS A 26 3.48 -7.13 -1.04
CA HIS A 26 3.38 -7.59 -2.41
C HIS A 26 2.87 -9.03 -2.45
N ARG A 27 3.39 -9.86 -1.57
CA ARG A 27 2.98 -11.26 -1.46
C ARG A 27 1.54 -11.37 -0.95
N ILE A 28 1.20 -10.63 0.09
CA ILE A 28 -0.13 -10.65 0.68
C ILE A 28 -1.19 -10.26 -0.35
N LEU A 29 -0.93 -9.20 -1.09
CA LEU A 29 -1.87 -8.71 -2.11
C LEU A 29 -1.98 -9.67 -3.28
N SER A 30 -0.94 -10.44 -3.57
CA SER A 30 -1.00 -11.47 -4.61
C SER A 30 -1.87 -12.63 -4.20
N VAL A 31 -1.84 -13.00 -2.93
CA VAL A 31 -2.63 -14.12 -2.41
C VAL A 31 -4.06 -13.69 -2.12
N ASP A 32 -4.23 -12.52 -1.53
CA ASP A 32 -5.54 -12.03 -1.11
C ASP A 32 -5.67 -10.55 -1.43
N SER A 33 -6.37 -10.26 -2.52
CA SER A 33 -6.55 -8.89 -2.97
C SER A 33 -7.43 -8.05 -2.05
N SER A 34 -8.24 -8.69 -1.22
CA SER A 34 -9.09 -7.97 -0.26
C SER A 34 -8.28 -7.26 0.82
N LYS A 35 -7.02 -7.64 1.00
CA LYS A 35 -6.13 -7.01 1.95
C LYS A 35 -5.69 -5.61 1.52
N ILE A 36 -6.06 -5.19 0.33
CA ILE A 36 -5.72 -3.84 -0.14
C ILE A 36 -6.24 -2.75 0.80
N LYS A 37 -7.38 -2.97 1.43
CA LYS A 37 -7.92 -2.02 2.39
C LYS A 37 -6.99 -1.82 3.57
N GLU A 38 -6.46 -2.90 4.10
CA GLU A 38 -5.49 -2.84 5.20
C GLU A 38 -4.21 -2.16 4.76
N PHE A 39 -3.76 -2.44 3.55
CA PHE A 39 -2.59 -1.79 2.99
C PHE A 39 -2.77 -0.27 2.94
N LEU A 40 -3.92 0.18 2.47
CA LEU A 40 -4.21 1.60 2.38
C LEU A 40 -4.28 2.26 3.76
N GLU A 41 -4.84 1.56 4.74
CA GLU A 41 -4.88 2.07 6.11
C GLU A 41 -3.48 2.21 6.69
N GLU A 42 -2.64 1.21 6.50
CA GLU A 42 -1.25 1.26 6.93
C GLU A 42 -0.51 2.43 6.30
N TYR A 43 -0.76 2.65 5.01
CA TYR A 43 -0.17 3.76 4.30
C TYR A 43 -0.57 5.10 4.92
N LYS A 44 -1.85 5.27 5.22
CA LYS A 44 -2.34 6.49 5.85
C LYS A 44 -1.72 6.71 7.23
N ILE A 45 -1.61 5.66 8.01
CA ILE A 45 -1.01 5.73 9.34
C ILE A 45 0.46 6.12 9.23
N ALA A 46 1.17 5.54 8.29
CA ALA A 46 2.57 5.85 8.08
C ALA A 46 2.77 7.30 7.69
N GLN A 47 1.90 7.83 6.81
CA GLN A 47 1.95 9.23 6.42
C GLN A 47 1.66 10.16 7.60
N ARG A 48 0.67 9.80 8.40
CA ARG A 48 0.33 10.57 9.60
C ARG A 48 1.50 10.66 10.56
N ARG A 49 2.18 9.54 10.77
CA ARG A 49 3.35 9.49 11.64
C ARG A 49 4.44 10.40 11.11
N PHE A 50 4.64 10.38 9.81
CA PHE A 50 5.64 11.21 9.18
C PHE A 50 5.34 12.69 9.37
N PHE A 51 4.08 13.07 9.22
CA PHE A 51 3.66 14.46 9.42
C PHE A 51 3.79 14.90 10.86
N LYS A 52 3.55 14.01 11.80
CA LYS A 52 3.62 14.33 13.22
C LYS A 52 5.02 14.64 13.70
N LEU A 53 6.01 14.18 12.98
CA LEU A 53 7.41 14.44 13.32
C LEU A 53 7.85 15.86 12.95
N TRP A 54 7.06 16.55 12.18
CA TRP A 54 7.32 17.92 11.78
C TRP A 54 6.53 18.88 12.67
#